data_0bea763e894e7aaef09c3efcc3b1f88f
#
_entry.id   0bea763e894e7aaef09c3efcc3b1f88f
#
_cell.length_a   1.000
_cell.length_b   1.000
_cell.length_c   1.000
_cell.angle_alpha   90.00
_cell.angle_beta   90.00
_cell.angle_gamma   90.00
#
_symmetry.space_group_name_H-M   'P 1'
#
loop_
_entity.id
_entity.type
_entity.pdbx_description
1 polymer ?
#
loop_
_entity_poly.entity_id
_entity_poly.type
_entity_poly.pdbx_seq_one_letter_code
_entity_poly.pdbx_strand_id
1 'polypeptide(L)'
;MTPLEDDRPTLLLFGDGEPMRLKAWVASESPSRLTHPDLDVLASVTRAIHQECPLGIEYHSISSGRTEREIVPFALIDNGLRWHVRAFDRKSQEFRDFVITRIKCPVVLKGQPVAPHEASDQDIQWTRIVELELVPHPDQPRPEITEMDYSMQGGVLRMKLRAATAGYILRQWSVDCTPDHSLRGHEYRLWLKDHLAIYGVRNAVLAPGYRSPDQQRLKAETD
;
A
#
# COMPACT_ATOMS: atom_id res chain seq x y z
N MET A 1 -5.30 31.52 -24.20
CA MET A 1 -5.33 30.81 -22.89
C MET A 1 -6.63 30.05 -22.82
N THR A 2 -6.62 28.81 -23.21
CA THR A 2 -7.80 27.91 -23.25
C THR A 2 -7.90 27.22 -21.88
N PRO A 3 -9.07 27.19 -21.24
CA PRO A 3 -9.24 26.45 -19.99
C PRO A 3 -9.10 24.96 -20.27
N LEU A 4 -8.33 24.27 -19.46
CA LEU A 4 -8.29 22.81 -19.42
C LEU A 4 -9.65 22.33 -18.93
N GLU A 5 -10.45 21.74 -19.80
CA GLU A 5 -11.63 20.97 -19.43
C GLU A 5 -11.18 19.73 -18.66
N ASP A 6 -11.42 19.74 -17.35
CA ASP A 6 -11.23 18.59 -16.47
C ASP A 6 -12.45 17.67 -16.59
N ASP A 7 -12.40 16.79 -17.58
CA ASP A 7 -13.50 15.86 -17.94
C ASP A 7 -13.39 14.59 -17.08
N ARG A 8 -13.44 14.73 -15.74
CA ARG A 8 -13.51 13.59 -14.83
C ARG A 8 -14.96 13.40 -14.36
N PRO A 9 -15.62 12.32 -14.77
CA PRO A 9 -16.91 11.98 -14.20
C PRO A 9 -16.70 11.51 -12.74
N THR A 10 -17.10 12.34 -11.78
CA THR A 10 -17.24 11.89 -10.39
C THR A 10 -18.46 10.98 -10.33
N LEU A 11 -18.24 9.67 -10.31
CA LEU A 11 -19.29 8.68 -10.15
C LEU A 11 -19.60 8.56 -8.66
N LEU A 12 -20.63 9.27 -8.21
CA LEU A 12 -21.26 9.03 -6.91
C LEU A 12 -22.41 8.03 -7.11
N LEU A 13 -22.21 6.80 -6.67
CA LEU A 13 -23.28 5.78 -6.61
C LEU A 13 -24.05 5.99 -5.31
N PHE A 14 -25.24 6.57 -5.43
CA PHE A 14 -26.25 6.53 -4.38
C PHE A 14 -27.45 5.73 -4.90
N GLY A 15 -27.75 4.62 -4.22
CA GLY A 15 -28.99 3.83 -4.28
C GLY A 15 -29.64 3.65 -5.67
N ASP A 16 -30.01 2.43 -6.02
CA ASP A 16 -30.86 2.05 -7.15
C ASP A 16 -30.26 1.95 -8.56
N GLY A 17 -28.91 2.03 -8.70
CA GLY A 17 -28.24 1.59 -9.93
C GLY A 17 -28.40 2.48 -11.18
N GLU A 18 -29.08 3.63 -11.09
CA GLU A 18 -29.17 4.57 -12.20
C GLU A 18 -28.03 5.59 -12.14
N PRO A 19 -27.26 5.78 -13.22
CA PRO A 19 -26.20 6.79 -13.29
C PRO A 19 -26.81 8.19 -13.34
N MET A 20 -26.97 8.82 -12.18
CA MET A 20 -27.41 10.21 -12.12
C MET A 20 -26.26 11.12 -12.57
N ARG A 21 -26.34 11.70 -13.76
CA ARG A 21 -25.51 12.85 -14.19
C ARG A 21 -25.91 14.07 -13.36
N LEU A 22 -25.33 14.20 -12.20
CA LEU A 22 -25.37 15.46 -11.45
C LEU A 22 -24.49 16.47 -12.20
N LYS A 23 -25.10 17.42 -12.89
CA LYS A 23 -24.43 18.68 -13.19
C LYS A 23 -23.93 19.23 -11.85
N ALA A 24 -22.61 19.40 -11.72
CA ALA A 24 -21.97 19.75 -10.47
C ALA A 24 -22.50 21.07 -9.89
N TRP A 25 -23.50 20.97 -9.03
CA TRP A 25 -24.01 22.08 -8.23
C TRP A 25 -23.26 22.20 -6.89
N VAL A 26 -22.42 21.21 -6.58
CA VAL A 26 -21.62 21.16 -5.37
C VAL A 26 -20.16 21.15 -5.79
N ALA A 27 -19.43 22.20 -5.43
CA ALA A 27 -17.99 22.23 -5.62
C ALA A 27 -17.35 21.12 -4.76
N SER A 28 -16.57 20.25 -5.38
CA SER A 28 -15.81 19.21 -4.69
C SER A 28 -14.37 19.26 -5.16
N GLU A 29 -13.44 19.23 -4.21
CA GLU A 29 -12.02 19.13 -4.48
C GLU A 29 -11.46 17.87 -3.86
N SER A 30 -10.60 17.17 -4.58
CA SER A 30 -9.81 16.06 -4.08
C SER A 30 -8.34 16.40 -4.16
N PRO A 31 -7.51 15.99 -3.19
CA PRO A 31 -6.08 16.13 -3.30
C PRO A 31 -5.60 15.49 -4.60
N SER A 32 -4.88 16.24 -5.44
CA SER A 32 -4.27 15.67 -6.63
C SER A 32 -3.20 14.65 -6.23
N ARG A 33 -3.06 13.58 -6.99
CA ARG A 33 -1.94 12.66 -6.80
C ARG A 33 -0.65 13.39 -7.10
N LEU A 34 0.32 13.31 -6.20
CA LEU A 34 1.63 13.95 -6.35
C LEU A 34 2.45 13.34 -7.49
N THR A 35 2.16 12.09 -7.87
CA THR A 35 2.92 11.36 -8.88
C THR A 35 1.99 10.55 -9.77
N HIS A 36 2.22 10.69 -11.08
CA HIS A 36 1.58 9.85 -12.09
C HIS A 36 2.65 8.96 -12.71
N PRO A 37 2.44 7.64 -12.81
CA PRO A 37 3.33 6.78 -13.56
C PRO A 37 3.29 7.14 -15.04
N ASP A 38 4.43 7.01 -15.71
CA ASP A 38 4.49 7.04 -17.17
C ASP A 38 3.59 5.93 -17.74
N LEU A 39 2.72 6.28 -18.68
CA LEU A 39 1.72 5.34 -19.21
C LEU A 39 2.36 4.20 -20.00
N ASP A 40 3.48 4.44 -20.70
CA ASP A 40 4.19 3.39 -21.44
C ASP A 40 4.87 2.41 -20.49
N VAL A 41 5.39 2.91 -19.38
CA VAL A 41 5.93 2.06 -18.30
C VAL A 41 4.81 1.24 -17.67
N LEU A 42 3.69 1.85 -17.33
CA LEU A 42 2.53 1.16 -16.74
C LEU A 42 1.99 0.11 -17.70
N ALA A 43 1.84 0.43 -18.99
CA ALA A 43 1.40 -0.50 -20.02
C ALA A 43 2.34 -1.70 -20.18
N SER A 44 3.65 -1.48 -20.07
CA SER A 44 4.64 -2.56 -20.13
C SER A 44 4.56 -3.48 -18.91
N VAL A 45 4.42 -2.90 -17.71
CA VAL A 45 4.23 -3.63 -16.45
C VAL A 45 2.96 -4.47 -16.49
N THR A 46 1.82 -3.85 -16.84
CA THR A 46 0.52 -4.55 -16.88
C THR A 46 0.50 -5.65 -17.95
N ARG A 47 1.17 -5.44 -19.09
CA ARG A 47 1.33 -6.46 -20.12
C ARG A 47 2.16 -7.64 -19.63
N ALA A 48 3.26 -7.39 -18.91
CA ALA A 48 4.09 -8.44 -18.34
C ALA A 48 3.29 -9.27 -17.31
N ILE A 49 2.50 -8.61 -16.44
CA ILE A 49 1.60 -9.28 -15.50
C ILE A 49 0.57 -10.15 -16.22
N HIS A 50 -0.12 -9.59 -17.22
CA HIS A 50 -1.16 -10.31 -17.97
C HIS A 50 -0.62 -11.50 -18.77
N GLN A 51 0.59 -11.39 -19.29
CA GLN A 51 1.25 -12.44 -20.07
C GLN A 51 2.06 -13.40 -19.20
N GLU A 52 2.09 -13.19 -17.89
CA GLU A 52 2.90 -13.98 -16.93
C GLU A 52 4.36 -14.10 -17.39
N CYS A 53 4.93 -12.98 -17.83
CA CYS A 53 6.28 -12.91 -18.37
C CYS A 53 7.20 -12.10 -17.45
N PRO A 54 8.52 -12.41 -17.43
CA PRO A 54 9.48 -11.53 -16.80
C PRO A 54 9.58 -10.18 -17.53
N LEU A 55 10.00 -9.16 -16.78
CA LEU A 55 10.18 -7.79 -17.22
C LEU A 55 11.61 -7.34 -16.91
N GLY A 56 12.38 -7.01 -17.94
CA GLY A 56 13.65 -6.31 -17.79
C GLY A 56 13.42 -4.84 -17.51
N ILE A 57 14.08 -4.27 -16.52
CA ILE A 57 13.96 -2.87 -16.12
C ILE A 57 15.29 -2.25 -15.73
N GLU A 58 15.43 -0.97 -15.98
CA GLU A 58 16.36 -0.12 -15.29
C GLU A 58 15.63 0.47 -14.07
N TYR A 59 16.12 0.22 -12.87
CA TYR A 59 15.48 0.67 -11.63
C TYR A 59 16.35 1.65 -10.86
N HIS A 60 15.76 2.78 -10.45
CA HIS A 60 16.41 3.83 -9.67
C HIS A 60 16.02 3.71 -8.20
N SER A 61 16.90 3.13 -7.40
CA SER A 61 16.73 2.98 -5.94
C SER A 61 17.40 4.14 -5.19
N ILE A 62 16.78 4.57 -4.07
CA ILE A 62 17.39 5.60 -3.20
C ILE A 62 18.69 5.07 -2.56
N SER A 63 18.72 3.78 -2.22
CA SER A 63 19.86 3.19 -1.50
C SER A 63 20.97 2.69 -2.42
N SER A 64 20.64 2.12 -3.60
CA SER A 64 21.61 1.47 -4.50
C SER A 64 21.78 2.17 -5.84
N GLY A 65 21.15 3.34 -6.05
CA GLY A 65 21.21 4.08 -7.30
C GLY A 65 20.57 3.33 -8.47
N ARG A 66 21.12 3.52 -9.67
CA ARG A 66 20.67 2.90 -10.91
C ARG A 66 21.16 1.45 -10.98
N THR A 67 20.24 0.53 -11.27
CA THR A 67 20.55 -0.91 -11.42
C THR A 67 19.68 -1.52 -12.51
N GLU A 68 20.23 -2.45 -13.27
CA GLU A 68 19.45 -3.32 -14.16
C GLU A 68 18.93 -4.51 -13.37
N ARG A 69 17.67 -4.87 -13.64
CA ARG A 69 16.99 -5.98 -12.98
C ARG A 69 16.08 -6.72 -13.96
N GLU A 70 15.93 -8.00 -13.71
CA GLU A 70 14.84 -8.80 -14.24
C GLU A 70 13.89 -9.10 -13.09
N ILE A 71 12.62 -8.77 -13.27
CA ILE A 71 11.58 -9.00 -12.28
C ILE A 71 10.45 -9.83 -12.90
N VAL A 72 9.77 -10.62 -12.08
CA VAL A 72 8.55 -11.35 -12.46
C VAL A 72 7.37 -10.66 -11.77
N PRO A 73 6.70 -9.73 -12.47
CA PRO A 73 5.63 -8.92 -11.87
C PRO A 73 4.32 -9.70 -11.84
N PHE A 74 3.52 -9.50 -10.77
CA PHE A 74 2.22 -10.19 -10.68
C PHE A 74 1.08 -9.33 -10.10
N ALA A 75 1.37 -8.20 -9.43
CA ALA A 75 0.34 -7.34 -8.89
C ALA A 75 0.73 -5.86 -8.87
N LEU A 76 -0.27 -4.99 -8.92
CA LEU A 76 -0.12 -3.56 -8.67
C LEU A 76 -0.62 -3.23 -7.26
N ILE A 77 0.10 -2.34 -6.57
CA ILE A 77 -0.25 -1.84 -5.25
C ILE A 77 -0.26 -0.31 -5.28
N ASP A 78 -1.39 0.30 -4.95
CA ASP A 78 -1.49 1.72 -4.67
C ASP A 78 -1.40 1.93 -3.15
N ASN A 79 -0.42 2.69 -2.69
CA ASN A 79 -0.27 3.00 -1.27
C ASN A 79 -0.83 4.38 -0.89
N GLY A 80 -1.69 4.95 -1.75
CA GLY A 80 -2.27 6.29 -1.59
C GLY A 80 -1.37 7.43 -2.06
N LEU A 81 -0.05 7.23 -2.11
CA LEU A 81 0.92 8.24 -2.57
C LEU A 81 1.46 7.92 -3.96
N ARG A 82 1.69 6.64 -4.25
CA ARG A 82 2.29 6.18 -5.51
C ARG A 82 1.98 4.72 -5.78
N TRP A 83 2.05 4.37 -7.05
CA TRP A 83 1.91 3.01 -7.51
C TRP A 83 3.20 2.21 -7.37
N HIS A 84 3.05 0.95 -6.98
CA HIS A 84 4.11 -0.06 -6.95
C HIS A 84 3.69 -1.25 -7.81
N VAL A 85 4.67 -1.94 -8.33
CA VAL A 85 4.51 -3.30 -8.84
C VAL A 85 5.16 -4.27 -7.85
N ARG A 86 4.40 -5.29 -7.43
CA ARG A 86 4.94 -6.39 -6.66
C ARG A 86 5.43 -7.47 -7.58
N ALA A 87 6.66 -7.91 -7.36
CA ALA A 87 7.35 -8.82 -8.25
C ALA A 87 8.38 -9.66 -7.48
N PHE A 88 8.74 -10.82 -8.05
CA PHE A 88 9.96 -11.51 -7.70
C PHE A 88 11.15 -10.82 -8.38
N ASP A 89 12.17 -10.47 -7.63
CA ASP A 89 13.41 -9.86 -8.13
C ASP A 89 14.46 -10.94 -8.33
N ARG A 90 14.76 -11.28 -9.56
CA ARG A 90 15.78 -12.29 -9.91
C ARG A 90 17.18 -11.95 -9.41
N LYS A 91 17.48 -10.66 -9.23
CA LYS A 91 18.78 -10.22 -8.72
C LYS A 91 18.94 -10.48 -7.23
N SER A 92 17.93 -10.20 -6.41
CA SER A 92 17.99 -10.42 -4.96
C SER A 92 17.39 -11.74 -4.53
N GLN A 93 16.74 -12.49 -5.44
CA GLN A 93 16.02 -13.74 -5.16
C GLN A 93 14.94 -13.58 -4.09
N GLU A 94 14.21 -12.44 -4.15
CA GLU A 94 13.17 -12.11 -3.17
C GLU A 94 11.98 -11.42 -3.82
N PHE A 95 10.80 -11.56 -3.21
CA PHE A 95 9.62 -10.75 -3.55
C PHE A 95 9.75 -9.34 -2.98
N ARG A 96 9.55 -8.35 -3.85
CA ARG A 96 9.71 -6.92 -3.54
C ARG A 96 8.66 -6.05 -4.20
N ASP A 97 8.49 -4.83 -3.67
CA ASP A 97 7.71 -3.77 -4.27
C ASP A 97 8.64 -2.79 -5.00
N PHE A 98 8.36 -2.55 -6.27
CA PHE A 98 9.07 -1.58 -7.10
C PHE A 98 8.17 -0.38 -7.37
N VAL A 99 8.64 0.81 -7.04
CA VAL A 99 7.91 2.06 -7.33
C VAL A 99 7.89 2.29 -8.83
N ILE A 100 6.71 2.36 -9.46
CA ILE A 100 6.58 2.41 -10.93
C ILE A 100 7.27 3.64 -11.53
N THR A 101 7.20 4.80 -10.88
CA THR A 101 7.86 6.03 -11.37
C THR A 101 9.39 5.96 -11.36
N ARG A 102 9.96 4.94 -10.74
CA ARG A 102 11.43 4.68 -10.70
C ARG A 102 11.88 3.63 -11.70
N ILE A 103 10.97 3.09 -12.49
CA ILE A 103 11.25 2.15 -13.56
C ILE A 103 11.52 2.93 -14.85
N LYS A 104 12.57 2.57 -15.54
CA LYS A 104 12.93 3.08 -16.86
C LYS A 104 13.18 1.92 -17.82
N CYS A 105 13.02 2.17 -19.12
CA CYS A 105 13.32 1.24 -20.20
C CYS A 105 12.72 -0.17 -19.98
N PRO A 106 11.43 -0.32 -19.66
CA PRO A 106 10.85 -1.63 -19.41
C PRO A 106 10.77 -2.45 -20.69
N VAL A 107 11.26 -3.70 -20.65
CA VAL A 107 11.22 -4.64 -21.78
C VAL A 107 10.57 -5.94 -21.33
N VAL A 108 9.44 -6.30 -21.94
CA VAL A 108 8.76 -7.57 -21.67
C VAL A 108 9.56 -8.71 -22.30
N LEU A 109 10.05 -9.64 -21.49
CA LEU A 109 10.93 -10.73 -21.89
C LEU A 109 10.09 -11.94 -22.31
N LYS A 110 9.41 -11.81 -23.47
CA LYS A 110 8.56 -12.86 -24.01
C LYS A 110 9.36 -14.14 -24.28
N GLY A 111 8.76 -15.29 -23.93
CA GLY A 111 9.36 -16.60 -24.11
C GLY A 111 10.39 -17.00 -23.06
N GLN A 112 10.73 -16.12 -22.13
CA GLN A 112 11.50 -16.53 -20.95
C GLN A 112 10.57 -17.24 -19.94
N PRO A 113 10.93 -18.42 -19.42
CA PRO A 113 10.13 -19.12 -18.44
C PRO A 113 10.13 -18.42 -17.09
N VAL A 114 9.01 -18.52 -16.38
CA VAL A 114 8.89 -18.19 -14.96
C VAL A 114 9.08 -19.49 -14.17
N ALA A 115 10.02 -19.49 -13.26
CA ALA A 115 10.28 -20.66 -12.42
C ALA A 115 9.22 -20.78 -11.31
N PRO A 116 8.90 -21.99 -10.83
CA PRO A 116 7.87 -22.19 -9.79
C PRO A 116 8.06 -21.32 -8.55
N HIS A 117 9.30 -21.11 -8.11
CA HIS A 117 9.59 -20.30 -6.91
C HIS A 117 9.42 -18.78 -7.13
N GLU A 118 9.29 -18.33 -8.39
CA GLU A 118 9.05 -16.94 -8.76
C GLU A 118 7.55 -16.59 -8.79
N ALA A 119 6.67 -17.60 -8.68
CA ALA A 119 5.23 -17.43 -8.79
C ALA A 119 4.64 -16.72 -7.56
N SER A 120 3.53 -16.02 -7.75
CA SER A 120 2.89 -15.18 -6.72
C SER A 120 2.40 -15.95 -5.50
N ASP A 121 2.08 -17.23 -5.65
CA ASP A 121 1.66 -18.14 -4.57
C ASP A 121 2.81 -18.50 -3.61
N GLN A 122 4.06 -18.33 -4.05
CA GLN A 122 5.26 -18.51 -3.23
C GLN A 122 5.61 -17.25 -2.40
N ASP A 123 4.94 -16.15 -2.65
CA ASP A 123 5.11 -14.94 -1.86
C ASP A 123 4.29 -14.99 -0.57
N ILE A 124 4.93 -15.38 0.53
CA ILE A 124 4.31 -15.46 1.86
C ILE A 124 3.69 -14.13 2.28
N GLN A 125 4.29 -12.99 1.91
CA GLN A 125 3.74 -11.66 2.27
C GLN A 125 2.47 -11.34 1.45
N TRP A 126 2.35 -11.88 0.27
CA TRP A 126 1.17 -11.71 -0.58
C TRP A 126 0.04 -12.67 -0.24
N THR A 127 0.37 -13.92 0.06
CA THR A 127 -0.62 -14.97 0.37
C THR A 127 -1.13 -14.89 1.81
N ARG A 128 -0.29 -14.43 2.74
CA ARG A 128 -0.68 -14.26 4.14
C ARG A 128 -1.69 -13.12 4.30
N ILE A 129 -2.83 -13.43 4.93
CA ILE A 129 -3.81 -12.43 5.39
C ILE A 129 -3.55 -12.14 6.86
N VAL A 130 -3.47 -10.86 7.21
CA VAL A 130 -3.45 -10.38 8.59
C VAL A 130 -4.83 -9.81 8.93
N GLU A 131 -5.30 -10.11 10.12
CA GLU A 131 -6.55 -9.59 10.66
C GLU A 131 -6.21 -8.52 11.69
N LEU A 132 -6.70 -7.30 11.46
CA LEU A 132 -6.40 -6.15 12.29
C LEU A 132 -7.67 -5.69 13.00
N GLU A 133 -7.55 -5.37 14.28
CA GLU A 133 -8.56 -4.66 15.06
C GLU A 133 -8.04 -3.25 15.36
N LEU A 134 -8.67 -2.25 14.73
CA LEU A 134 -8.40 -0.85 15.00
C LEU A 134 -9.49 -0.29 15.89
N VAL A 135 -9.10 0.46 16.90
CA VAL A 135 -10.02 1.12 17.83
C VAL A 135 -9.73 2.63 17.86
N PRO A 136 -10.65 3.46 18.34
CA PRO A 136 -10.34 4.86 18.60
C PRO A 136 -9.10 4.96 19.48
N HIS A 137 -8.21 5.91 19.17
CA HIS A 137 -7.01 6.09 19.99
C HIS A 137 -7.40 6.43 21.43
N PRO A 138 -6.83 5.76 22.46
CA PRO A 138 -7.28 5.90 23.86
C PRO A 138 -7.22 7.33 24.43
N ASP A 139 -6.36 8.18 23.87
CA ASP A 139 -6.22 9.58 24.32
C ASP A 139 -7.28 10.52 23.74
N GLN A 140 -8.20 10.02 22.92
CA GLN A 140 -9.24 10.86 22.35
C GLN A 140 -10.32 11.18 23.37
N PRO A 141 -10.70 12.46 23.52
CA PRO A 141 -11.73 12.87 24.49
C PRO A 141 -13.13 12.41 24.08
N ARG A 142 -13.32 12.07 22.81
CA ARG A 142 -14.62 11.69 22.21
C ARG A 142 -14.45 10.56 21.20
N PRO A 143 -14.22 9.33 21.67
CA PRO A 143 -14.01 8.17 20.80
C PRO A 143 -15.20 7.85 19.90
N GLU A 144 -16.42 8.18 20.33
CA GLU A 144 -17.67 7.99 19.57
C GLU A 144 -17.66 8.70 18.21
N ILE A 145 -16.93 9.81 18.07
CA ILE A 145 -16.81 10.54 16.79
C ILE A 145 -15.95 9.72 15.82
N THR A 146 -14.86 9.15 16.31
CA THR A 146 -14.00 8.26 15.50
C THR A 146 -14.76 6.99 15.11
N GLU A 147 -15.58 6.43 16.01
CA GLU A 147 -16.45 5.29 15.69
C GLU A 147 -17.41 5.61 14.54
N MET A 148 -17.97 6.81 14.51
CA MET A 148 -18.83 7.28 13.41
C MET A 148 -18.05 7.48 12.12
N ASP A 149 -16.89 8.16 12.16
CA ASP A 149 -16.06 8.46 10.99
C ASP A 149 -15.61 7.18 10.25
N TYR A 150 -15.35 6.11 11.00
CA TYR A 150 -14.86 4.83 10.45
C TYR A 150 -15.93 3.72 10.44
N SER A 151 -17.19 4.06 10.71
CA SER A 151 -18.33 3.12 10.73
C SER A 151 -18.02 1.87 11.57
N MET A 152 -17.45 2.07 12.75
CA MET A 152 -17.03 0.97 13.64
C MET A 152 -18.23 0.22 14.21
N GLN A 153 -18.09 -1.07 14.41
CA GLN A 153 -19.09 -1.92 15.06
C GLN A 153 -18.60 -2.30 16.46
N GLY A 154 -19.32 -1.82 17.48
CA GLY A 154 -18.93 -2.03 18.88
C GLY A 154 -17.57 -1.42 19.22
N GLY A 155 -17.26 -0.24 18.67
CA GLY A 155 -16.00 0.46 18.91
C GLY A 155 -14.78 -0.14 18.21
N VAL A 156 -14.97 -1.08 17.26
CA VAL A 156 -13.86 -1.78 16.59
C VAL A 156 -14.05 -1.78 15.08
N LEU A 157 -13.04 -1.38 14.35
CA LEU A 157 -12.92 -1.59 12.92
C LEU A 157 -12.07 -2.84 12.66
N ARG A 158 -12.69 -3.88 12.09
CA ARG A 158 -12.02 -5.14 11.74
C ARG A 158 -11.65 -5.14 10.27
N MET A 159 -10.40 -5.45 9.98
CA MET A 159 -9.87 -5.47 8.61
C MET A 159 -9.10 -6.75 8.34
N LYS A 160 -9.24 -7.26 7.11
CA LYS A 160 -8.43 -8.36 6.59
C LYS A 160 -7.59 -7.83 5.43
N LEU A 161 -6.28 -7.85 5.59
CA LEU A 161 -5.34 -7.28 4.63
C LEU A 161 -4.26 -8.31 4.27
N ARG A 162 -3.74 -8.21 3.06
CA ARG A 162 -2.50 -8.93 2.73
C ARG A 162 -1.34 -8.37 3.55
N ALA A 163 -0.48 -9.22 4.09
CA ALA A 163 0.71 -8.78 4.82
C ALA A 163 1.56 -7.80 3.97
N ALA A 164 1.66 -8.05 2.67
CA ALA A 164 2.36 -7.16 1.73
C ALA A 164 1.82 -5.72 1.68
N THR A 165 0.58 -5.46 2.10
CA THR A 165 -0.04 -4.12 2.04
C THR A 165 -0.30 -3.50 3.41
N ALA A 166 -0.22 -4.28 4.49
CA ALA A 166 -0.64 -3.84 5.81
C ALA A 166 0.11 -2.58 6.31
N GLY A 167 1.44 -2.56 6.17
CA GLY A 167 2.23 -1.40 6.60
C GLY A 167 1.92 -0.12 5.82
N TYR A 168 1.55 -0.23 4.53
CA TYR A 168 1.13 0.93 3.73
C TYR A 168 -0.18 1.53 4.25
N ILE A 169 -1.16 0.69 4.54
CA ILE A 169 -2.48 1.12 5.02
C ILE A 169 -2.37 1.73 6.42
N LEU A 170 -1.66 1.07 7.34
CA LEU A 170 -1.43 1.58 8.69
C LEU A 170 -0.73 2.95 8.67
N ARG A 171 0.24 3.14 7.77
CA ARG A 171 0.89 4.43 7.57
C ARG A 171 -0.06 5.47 6.98
N GLN A 172 -0.81 5.11 5.94
CA GLN A 172 -1.72 6.03 5.25
C GLN A 172 -2.78 6.58 6.19
N TRP A 173 -3.26 5.76 7.13
CA TRP A 173 -4.29 6.13 8.09
C TRP A 173 -3.71 6.64 9.41
N SER A 174 -2.39 6.82 9.49
CA SER A 174 -1.70 7.27 10.70
C SER A 174 -2.12 6.48 11.94
N VAL A 175 -2.18 5.15 11.82
CA VAL A 175 -2.55 4.27 12.93
C VAL A 175 -1.40 4.19 13.90
N ASP A 176 -1.63 4.50 15.18
CA ASP A 176 -0.66 4.21 16.23
C ASP A 176 -0.52 2.69 16.39
N CYS A 177 0.67 2.17 16.15
CA CYS A 177 0.99 0.74 16.27
C CYS A 177 1.94 0.47 17.45
N THR A 178 2.04 1.39 18.40
CA THR A 178 2.76 1.14 19.65
C THR A 178 1.94 0.25 20.57
N PRO A 179 2.60 -0.59 21.41
CA PRO A 179 1.88 -1.46 22.35
C PRO A 179 1.13 -0.67 23.44
N ASP A 180 1.57 0.54 23.72
CA ASP A 180 1.14 1.41 24.83
C ASP A 180 0.40 2.67 24.36
N HIS A 181 -0.04 2.71 23.10
CA HIS A 181 -0.69 3.88 22.47
C HIS A 181 0.05 5.20 22.74
N SER A 182 1.38 5.20 22.66
CA SER A 182 2.21 6.32 23.10
C SER A 182 2.41 7.42 22.07
N LEU A 183 2.00 7.25 20.83
CA LEU A 183 2.08 8.32 19.83
C LEU A 183 1.07 9.43 20.16
N ARG A 184 1.50 10.66 19.96
CA ARG A 184 0.69 11.86 20.22
C ARG A 184 0.59 12.69 18.95
N GLY A 185 -0.58 13.28 18.75
CA GLY A 185 -0.86 14.14 17.59
C GLY A 185 -2.30 13.95 17.12
N HIS A 186 -2.84 14.97 16.46
CA HIS A 186 -4.21 14.95 15.95
C HIS A 186 -4.41 13.96 14.79
N GLU A 187 -3.33 13.55 14.14
CA GLU A 187 -3.32 12.57 13.07
C GLU A 187 -3.56 11.13 13.56
N TYR A 188 -3.20 10.83 14.82
CA TYR A 188 -3.38 9.49 15.40
C TYR A 188 -4.77 9.33 15.98
N ARG A 189 -5.73 9.05 15.10
CA ARG A 189 -7.12 8.83 15.48
C ARG A 189 -7.44 7.37 15.78
N LEU A 190 -6.59 6.48 15.31
CA LEU A 190 -6.73 5.03 15.39
C LEU A 190 -5.53 4.42 16.12
N TRP A 191 -5.80 3.38 16.89
CA TRP A 191 -4.78 2.56 17.53
C TRP A 191 -4.98 1.09 17.14
N LEU A 192 -3.87 0.41 16.84
CA LEU A 192 -3.84 -1.03 16.58
C LEU A 192 -3.85 -1.78 17.91
N LYS A 193 -5.00 -2.34 18.26
CA LYS A 193 -5.24 -3.00 19.55
C LYS A 193 -4.27 -4.15 19.84
N ASP A 194 -3.93 -4.95 18.82
CA ASP A 194 -2.92 -6.00 18.90
C ASP A 194 -1.78 -5.73 17.92
N HIS A 195 -0.69 -5.15 18.43
CA HIS A 195 0.50 -4.85 17.63
C HIS A 195 1.22 -6.12 17.13
N LEU A 196 0.99 -7.30 17.75
CA LEU A 196 1.56 -8.57 17.32
C LEU A 196 0.86 -9.12 16.05
N ALA A 197 -0.32 -8.64 15.72
CA ALA A 197 -1.02 -9.03 14.49
C ALA A 197 -0.18 -8.79 13.22
N ILE A 198 0.72 -7.80 13.26
CA ILE A 198 1.64 -7.49 12.15
C ILE A 198 3.08 -8.00 12.36
N TYR A 199 3.29 -8.88 13.34
CA TYR A 199 4.59 -9.53 13.50
C TYR A 199 4.95 -10.37 12.27
N GLY A 200 6.19 -10.21 11.79
CA GLY A 200 6.66 -10.86 10.56
C GLY A 200 6.15 -10.24 9.24
N VAL A 201 5.39 -9.15 9.31
CA VAL A 201 5.04 -8.34 8.15
C VAL A 201 6.24 -7.48 7.74
N ARG A 202 6.78 -7.68 6.53
CA ARG A 202 8.02 -6.98 6.09
C ARG A 202 7.90 -5.47 6.08
N ASN A 203 6.77 -4.93 5.63
CA ASN A 203 6.54 -3.50 5.55
C ASN A 203 5.94 -2.90 6.84
N ALA A 204 5.82 -3.68 7.91
CA ALA A 204 5.39 -3.17 9.22
C ALA A 204 6.30 -2.05 9.76
N VAL A 205 7.54 -1.98 9.32
CA VAL A 205 8.46 -0.86 9.61
C VAL A 205 7.93 0.50 9.15
N LEU A 206 6.95 0.53 8.26
CA LEU A 206 6.27 1.74 7.80
C LEU A 206 5.13 2.16 8.73
N ALA A 207 4.60 1.24 9.54
CA ALA A 207 3.50 1.50 10.45
C ALA A 207 3.99 2.41 11.60
N PRO A 208 3.28 3.50 11.91
CA PRO A 208 3.72 4.45 12.91
C PRO A 208 3.95 3.80 14.29
N GLY A 209 5.13 4.00 14.84
CA GLY A 209 5.48 3.50 16.16
C GLY A 209 5.73 1.99 16.28
N TYR A 210 5.50 1.21 15.22
CA TYR A 210 5.73 -0.23 15.29
C TYR A 210 7.23 -0.57 15.46
N ARG A 211 7.49 -1.44 16.42
CA ARG A 211 8.80 -2.08 16.61
C ARG A 211 8.58 -3.58 16.77
N SER A 212 9.34 -4.38 16.05
CA SER A 212 9.24 -5.82 16.20
C SER A 212 9.65 -6.25 17.62
N PRO A 213 9.09 -7.34 18.16
CA PRO A 213 9.50 -7.87 19.46
C PRO A 213 11.01 -8.11 19.58
N ASP A 214 11.65 -8.51 18.49
CA ASP A 214 13.10 -8.71 18.46
C ASP A 214 13.89 -7.41 18.63
N GLN A 215 13.41 -6.32 18.01
CA GLN A 215 14.00 -4.97 18.21
C GLN A 215 13.76 -4.41 19.61
N GLN A 216 12.66 -4.79 20.25
CA GLN A 216 12.35 -4.37 21.62
C GLN A 216 13.29 -5.07 22.63
N ARG A 217 13.59 -6.36 22.43
CA ARG A 217 14.50 -7.12 23.28
C ARG A 217 15.93 -6.58 23.23
N LEU A 218 16.44 -6.29 22.04
CA LEU A 218 17.78 -5.73 21.86
C LEU A 218 17.96 -4.38 22.56
N LYS A 219 16.91 -3.57 22.64
CA LYS A 219 16.97 -2.27 23.32
C LYS A 219 16.93 -2.41 24.83
N ALA A 220 16.16 -3.35 25.37
CA ALA A 220 16.07 -3.62 26.81
C ALA A 220 17.36 -4.26 27.39
N GLU A 221 18.21 -4.86 26.55
CA GLU A 221 19.52 -5.41 26.94
C GLU A 221 20.64 -4.36 26.89
N THR A 222 20.38 -3.16 26.34
CA THR A 222 21.37 -2.10 26.13
C THR A 222 21.16 -0.89 27.06
N ASP A 223 19.99 -0.78 27.70
CA ASP A 223 19.64 0.22 28.73
C ASP A 223 19.83 -0.37 30.15
#